data_8ef1214176dd17995fe45aebe9d0618b
#
_entry.id   8ef1214176dd17995fe45aebe9d0618b
#
_cell.length_a   1.000
_cell.length_b   1.000
_cell.length_c   1.000
_cell.angle_alpha   90.00
_cell.angle_beta   90.00
_cell.angle_gamma   90.00
#
_symmetry.space_group_name_H-M   'P 1'
#
loop_
_entity.id
_entity.type
_entity.pdbx_description
1 polymer ?
#
loop_
_entity_poly.entity_id
_entity_poly.type
_entity_poly.pdbx_seq_one_letter_code
_entity_poly.pdbx_strand_id
1 'polypeptide(L)'
;YHLPSAEDGFLYSARVGRSESDQFEVRVWPIPLLRDGVVRYQYPEYTGWSDRSEALNGGIKALPGTQVTVTGTFDSPIKSGELLFESKELGDVEVENSANGSSFRWTQTIVPETLGNATLVVTHKLDRELQGGSFSIESLIDEAPAVKILSPVQRELKIRPDDQIVLDYEVLEKIGLSKAEIEIKVGGKKVASLNELLPERKPDLRPDLWEGEAMIYLGNLLPKINNPREFKIRLAISDNRPADLEGPGVGYSEWIEIKINKGASSLVRQELNEKHSDLKKTIEKAIADVQKAKAKMHQAKARLRKEEVPEQALEAMNEARDKLAAV
;
A
#
# COMPACT_ATOMS: atom_id res chain seq x y z
N TYR A 1 -4.76 -29.76 51.64
CA TYR A 1 -4.91 -28.30 51.54
C TYR A 1 -4.59 -27.88 50.09
N HIS A 2 -5.42 -27.08 49.45
CA HIS A 2 -5.20 -26.59 48.11
C HIS A 2 -4.94 -25.08 48.19
N LEU A 3 -3.77 -24.63 47.74
CA LEU A 3 -3.42 -23.23 47.61
C LEU A 3 -3.75 -22.79 46.16
N PRO A 4 -4.73 -21.92 45.95
CA PRO A 4 -5.13 -21.51 44.59
C PRO A 4 -4.08 -20.68 43.89
N SER A 5 -3.32 -19.86 44.62
CA SER A 5 -2.16 -19.09 44.13
C SER A 5 -1.25 -18.76 45.33
N ALA A 6 0.03 -18.56 45.05
CA ALA A 6 0.99 -18.01 45.98
C ALA A 6 1.67 -16.81 45.33
N GLU A 7 1.59 -15.62 45.95
CA GLU A 7 2.22 -14.38 45.48
C GLU A 7 3.62 -14.22 46.07
N ASP A 8 3.81 -14.71 47.30
CA ASP A 8 5.08 -14.68 48.01
C ASP A 8 5.55 -16.10 48.39
N GLY A 9 6.86 -16.27 48.54
CA GLY A 9 7.46 -17.49 49.08
C GLY A 9 7.05 -17.73 50.54
N PHE A 10 6.89 -18.98 50.91
CA PHE A 10 6.51 -19.33 52.28
C PHE A 10 7.15 -20.69 52.70
N LEU A 11 7.23 -20.88 54.00
CA LEU A 11 7.62 -22.14 54.59
C LEU A 11 6.36 -22.93 55.02
N TYR A 12 6.35 -24.23 54.82
CA TYR A 12 5.28 -25.07 55.30
C TYR A 12 5.83 -26.37 55.96
N SER A 13 5.10 -26.88 56.91
CA SER A 13 5.26 -28.21 57.45
C SER A 13 3.90 -28.92 57.47
N ALA A 14 3.90 -30.25 57.46
CA ALA A 14 2.71 -31.07 57.61
C ALA A 14 2.66 -31.71 59.01
N ARG A 15 1.49 -31.66 59.69
CA ARG A 15 1.30 -32.21 61.02
C ARG A 15 0.20 -33.24 60.99
N VAL A 16 0.53 -34.43 61.56
CA VAL A 16 -0.44 -35.52 61.74
C VAL A 16 -0.36 -35.97 63.19
N GLY A 17 -1.38 -35.68 63.95
CA GLY A 17 -1.40 -35.96 65.37
C GLY A 17 -0.33 -35.22 66.16
N ARG A 18 0.65 -35.90 66.74
CA ARG A 18 1.80 -35.32 67.46
C ARG A 18 3.08 -35.26 66.66
N SER A 19 3.07 -35.79 65.41
CA SER A 19 4.22 -35.80 64.51
C SER A 19 4.12 -34.66 63.58
N GLU A 20 5.24 -33.94 63.35
CA GLU A 20 5.40 -32.84 62.41
C GLU A 20 6.54 -33.19 61.46
N SER A 21 6.38 -32.87 60.21
CA SER A 21 7.41 -33.03 59.17
C SER A 21 8.49 -31.94 59.28
N ASP A 22 9.58 -32.12 58.57
CA ASP A 22 10.55 -31.05 58.32
C ASP A 22 9.85 -29.86 57.63
N GLN A 23 10.45 -28.70 57.76
CA GLN A 23 10.00 -27.48 57.09
C GLN A 23 10.44 -27.48 55.62
N PHE A 24 9.52 -27.20 54.73
CA PHE A 24 9.76 -27.08 53.30
C PHE A 24 9.56 -25.63 52.85
N GLU A 25 10.46 -25.14 52.00
CA GLU A 25 10.40 -23.79 51.44
C GLU A 25 9.73 -23.82 50.07
N VAL A 26 8.69 -23.00 49.89
CA VAL A 26 8.13 -22.65 48.59
C VAL A 26 8.67 -21.31 48.17
N ARG A 27 9.37 -21.26 47.06
CA ARG A 27 9.84 -20.01 46.47
C ARG A 27 8.97 -19.66 45.30
N VAL A 28 8.44 -18.44 45.33
CA VAL A 28 7.65 -17.87 44.24
C VAL A 28 8.55 -16.92 43.42
N TRP A 29 8.55 -17.11 42.12
CA TRP A 29 9.31 -16.27 41.22
C TRP A 29 8.35 -15.59 40.25
N PRO A 30 8.44 -14.25 40.08
CA PRO A 30 7.61 -13.55 39.09
C PRO A 30 7.95 -14.05 37.69
N ILE A 31 6.94 -14.16 36.84
CA ILE A 31 7.11 -14.42 35.41
C ILE A 31 7.67 -13.15 34.79
N PRO A 32 8.81 -13.22 34.09
CA PRO A 32 9.36 -12.04 33.39
C PRO A 32 8.36 -11.49 32.39
N LEU A 33 7.95 -10.25 32.56
CA LEU A 33 7.06 -9.56 31.63
C LEU A 33 7.84 -8.55 30.80
N LEU A 34 7.61 -8.62 29.50
CA LEU A 34 8.17 -7.65 28.56
C LEU A 34 7.55 -6.26 28.81
N ARG A 35 8.42 -5.28 29.00
CA ARG A 35 8.11 -3.87 29.14
C ARG A 35 8.81 -3.08 28.02
N ASP A 36 8.27 -1.92 27.66
CA ASP A 36 8.90 -0.94 26.79
C ASP A 36 9.50 -1.51 25.49
N GLY A 37 8.79 -2.46 24.87
CA GLY A 37 9.20 -3.02 23.59
C GLY A 37 9.22 -1.94 22.49
N VAL A 38 10.37 -1.80 21.83
CA VAL A 38 10.59 -0.87 20.72
C VAL A 38 11.11 -1.64 19.52
N VAL A 39 10.58 -1.34 18.36
CA VAL A 39 11.07 -1.82 17.07
C VAL A 39 11.69 -0.67 16.28
N ARG A 40 12.92 -0.89 15.80
CA ARG A 40 13.62 0.00 14.88
C ARG A 40 13.67 -0.64 13.51
N TYR A 41 13.32 0.13 12.48
CA TYR A 41 13.37 -0.25 11.07
C TYR A 41 14.52 0.48 10.39
N GLN A 42 15.39 -0.26 9.74
CA GLN A 42 16.40 0.25 8.80
C GLN A 42 16.00 -0.24 7.41
N TYR A 43 15.46 0.68 6.63
CA TYR A 43 14.90 0.35 5.31
C TYR A 43 16.01 0.16 4.28
N PRO A 44 15.79 -0.69 3.23
CA PRO A 44 16.70 -0.80 2.10
C PRO A 44 16.87 0.55 1.39
N GLU A 45 18.08 0.82 0.89
CA GLU A 45 18.44 2.10 0.25
C GLU A 45 17.49 2.50 -0.90
N TYR A 46 17.00 1.51 -1.67
CA TYR A 46 16.13 1.78 -2.81
C TYR A 46 14.81 2.46 -2.41
N THR A 47 14.38 2.32 -1.17
CA THR A 47 13.15 2.97 -0.68
C THR A 47 13.30 4.47 -0.47
N GLY A 48 14.51 4.92 -0.23
CA GLY A 48 14.80 6.30 0.15
C GLY A 48 14.18 6.71 1.51
N TRP A 49 13.65 5.74 2.27
CA TRP A 49 13.01 6.02 3.56
C TRP A 49 14.05 6.15 4.67
N SER A 50 13.82 7.11 5.57
CA SER A 50 14.64 7.26 6.77
C SER A 50 14.33 6.18 7.79
N ASP A 51 15.32 5.78 8.58
CA ASP A 51 15.14 4.89 9.72
C ASP A 51 14.00 5.37 10.62
N ARG A 52 13.21 4.43 11.13
CA ARG A 52 12.08 4.72 12.02
C ARG A 52 12.12 3.82 13.24
N SER A 53 11.68 4.35 14.37
CA SER A 53 11.46 3.56 15.58
C SER A 53 10.05 3.79 16.10
N GLU A 54 9.42 2.73 16.60
CA GLU A 54 8.08 2.79 17.19
C GLU A 54 7.94 1.76 18.30
N ALA A 55 6.90 1.93 19.13
CA ALA A 55 6.60 0.95 20.16
C ALA A 55 6.12 -0.37 19.53
N LEU A 56 6.50 -1.49 20.10
CA LEU A 56 6.08 -2.83 19.67
C LEU A 56 4.62 -3.12 20.07
N ASN A 57 3.68 -2.35 19.52
CA ASN A 57 2.26 -2.38 19.87
C ASN A 57 1.42 -3.06 18.79
N GLY A 58 1.63 -4.32 18.51
CA GLY A 58 0.80 -5.04 17.54
C GLY A 58 1.55 -5.72 16.41
N GLY A 59 2.87 -5.69 16.45
CA GLY A 59 3.69 -6.44 15.53
C GLY A 59 4.56 -5.60 14.61
N ILE A 60 5.26 -6.29 13.73
CA ILE A 60 6.25 -5.75 12.80
C ILE A 60 5.67 -5.87 11.41
N LYS A 61 5.64 -4.75 10.66
CA LYS A 61 5.27 -4.71 9.25
C LYS A 61 6.35 -3.98 8.47
N ALA A 62 7.02 -4.69 7.57
CA ALA A 62 8.12 -4.10 6.81
C ALA A 62 8.28 -4.73 5.43
N LEU A 63 8.86 -3.98 4.50
CA LEU A 63 9.24 -4.48 3.18
C LEU A 63 10.38 -5.51 3.30
N PRO A 64 10.46 -6.47 2.38
CA PRO A 64 11.64 -7.33 2.24
C PRO A 64 12.92 -6.52 2.16
N GLY A 65 14.00 -7.04 2.77
CA GLY A 65 15.28 -6.36 2.86
C GLY A 65 15.39 -5.35 4.01
N THR A 66 14.29 -5.02 4.69
CA THR A 66 14.32 -4.15 5.89
C THR A 66 14.99 -4.90 7.04
N GLN A 67 16.03 -4.31 7.64
CA GLN A 67 16.58 -4.80 8.89
C GLN A 67 15.74 -4.27 10.06
N VAL A 68 15.24 -5.19 10.86
CA VAL A 68 14.41 -4.89 12.03
C VAL A 68 15.20 -5.23 13.29
N THR A 69 15.25 -4.28 14.22
CA THR A 69 15.82 -4.50 15.55
C THR A 69 14.74 -4.30 16.59
N VAL A 70 14.43 -5.35 17.33
CA VAL A 70 13.53 -5.32 18.48
C VAL A 70 14.36 -5.21 19.75
N THR A 71 14.01 -4.24 20.57
CA THR A 71 14.61 -4.06 21.91
C THR A 71 13.53 -3.94 22.95
N GLY A 72 13.82 -4.32 24.16
CA GLY A 72 12.88 -4.17 25.26
C GLY A 72 13.51 -4.54 26.60
N THR A 73 12.75 -4.35 27.67
CA THR A 73 13.17 -4.68 29.03
C THR A 73 12.20 -5.65 29.68
N PHE A 74 12.74 -6.53 30.53
CA PHE A 74 11.94 -7.37 31.42
C PHE A 74 12.00 -6.79 32.82
N ASP A 75 10.91 -6.91 33.55
CA ASP A 75 10.80 -6.48 34.95
C ASP A 75 11.55 -7.41 35.93
N SER A 76 12.09 -8.52 35.46
CA SER A 76 12.90 -9.43 36.23
C SER A 76 14.06 -10.00 35.42
N PRO A 77 15.18 -10.38 36.06
CA PRO A 77 16.34 -10.91 35.36
C PRO A 77 16.07 -12.26 34.70
N ILE A 78 16.48 -12.39 33.43
CA ILE A 78 16.45 -13.65 32.66
C ILE A 78 17.89 -14.13 32.40
N LYS A 79 18.05 -15.44 32.15
CA LYS A 79 19.34 -16.07 31.85
C LYS A 79 19.69 -15.96 30.37
N SER A 80 18.74 -16.27 29.51
CA SER A 80 18.83 -16.25 28.07
C SER A 80 17.44 -16.06 27.46
N GLY A 81 17.38 -15.79 26.16
CA GLY A 81 16.14 -15.75 25.39
C GLY A 81 16.38 -16.23 23.97
N GLU A 82 15.35 -16.73 23.35
CA GLU A 82 15.29 -17.09 21.95
C GLU A 82 13.97 -16.60 21.34
N LEU A 83 13.97 -16.33 20.05
CA LEU A 83 12.75 -15.99 19.32
C LEU A 83 12.36 -17.15 18.43
N LEU A 84 11.15 -17.66 18.65
CA LEU A 84 10.54 -18.72 17.83
C LEU A 84 9.51 -18.11 16.91
N PHE A 85 9.66 -18.37 15.61
CA PHE A 85 8.68 -17.99 14.59
C PHE A 85 7.97 -19.25 14.09
N GLU A 86 6.64 -19.32 14.26
CA GLU A 86 5.85 -20.52 13.91
C GLU A 86 6.48 -21.81 14.47
N SER A 87 6.97 -21.77 15.72
CA SER A 87 7.68 -22.85 16.39
C SER A 87 9.04 -23.26 15.80
N LYS A 88 9.60 -22.44 14.91
CA LYS A 88 10.98 -22.57 14.41
C LYS A 88 11.86 -21.47 15.01
N GLU A 89 13.07 -21.83 15.37
CA GLU A 89 14.05 -20.89 15.88
C GLU A 89 14.39 -19.83 14.83
N LEU A 90 14.21 -18.55 15.18
CA LEU A 90 14.59 -17.40 14.36
C LEU A 90 15.96 -16.84 14.75
N GLY A 91 16.51 -17.32 15.85
CA GLY A 91 17.81 -16.95 16.36
C GLY A 91 17.83 -16.55 17.82
N ASP A 92 19.03 -16.51 18.36
CA ASP A 92 19.28 -16.11 19.74
C ASP A 92 18.94 -14.62 19.96
N VAL A 93 18.51 -14.34 21.18
CA VAL A 93 18.25 -12.98 21.66
C VAL A 93 19.44 -12.57 22.53
N GLU A 94 20.07 -11.46 22.20
CA GLU A 94 21.09 -10.87 23.06
C GLU A 94 20.45 -10.35 24.36
N VAL A 95 20.94 -10.80 25.50
CA VAL A 95 20.40 -10.45 26.82
C VAL A 95 21.47 -9.79 27.67
N GLU A 96 21.15 -8.59 28.16
CA GLU A 96 21.97 -7.86 29.12
C GLU A 96 21.23 -7.78 30.46
N ASN A 97 21.86 -8.27 31.54
CA ASN A 97 21.29 -8.26 32.87
C ASN A 97 21.74 -7.06 33.70
N SER A 98 20.80 -6.42 34.37
CA SER A 98 21.03 -5.36 35.35
C SER A 98 20.42 -5.72 36.72
N ALA A 99 20.68 -4.89 37.74
CA ALA A 99 20.12 -5.10 39.08
C ALA A 99 18.57 -5.10 39.10
N ASN A 100 17.95 -4.36 38.16
CA ASN A 100 16.49 -4.11 38.15
C ASN A 100 15.76 -4.85 37.01
N GLY A 101 16.43 -5.78 36.31
CA GLY A 101 15.81 -6.51 35.21
C GLY A 101 16.81 -6.90 34.12
N SER A 102 16.32 -7.28 32.99
CA SER A 102 17.11 -7.60 31.79
C SER A 102 16.64 -6.78 30.61
N SER A 103 17.58 -6.30 29.80
CA SER A 103 17.29 -5.82 28.44
C SER A 103 17.56 -6.91 27.44
N PHE A 104 16.84 -6.87 26.33
CA PHE A 104 17.07 -7.77 25.21
C PHE A 104 17.15 -7.01 23.91
N ARG A 105 17.85 -7.60 22.95
CA ARG A 105 17.92 -7.15 21.57
C ARG A 105 17.86 -8.35 20.63
N TRP A 106 17.07 -8.19 19.58
CA TRP A 106 17.00 -9.15 18.48
C TRP A 106 17.01 -8.38 17.15
N THR A 107 17.78 -8.84 16.19
CA THR A 107 17.91 -8.18 14.87
C THR A 107 17.76 -9.21 13.78
N GLN A 108 16.91 -8.90 12.79
CA GLN A 108 16.63 -9.75 11.65
C GLN A 108 16.36 -8.93 10.39
N THR A 109 16.74 -9.45 9.24
CA THR A 109 16.31 -8.92 7.94
C THR A 109 15.01 -9.61 7.52
N ILE A 110 14.02 -8.82 7.16
CA ILE A 110 12.73 -9.35 6.69
C ILE A 110 12.92 -9.93 5.28
N VAL A 111 12.43 -11.14 5.08
CA VAL A 111 12.45 -11.81 3.78
C VAL A 111 11.05 -11.83 3.17
N PRO A 112 10.92 -11.99 1.84
CA PRO A 112 9.61 -12.12 1.17
C PRO A 112 8.75 -13.21 1.84
N GLU A 113 7.44 -13.01 1.78
CA GLU A 113 6.43 -13.96 2.29
C GLU A 113 6.49 -14.25 3.80
N THR A 114 7.25 -13.48 4.58
CA THR A 114 7.24 -13.64 6.05
C THR A 114 5.88 -13.20 6.59
N LEU A 115 5.11 -14.15 7.10
CA LEU A 115 3.83 -13.91 7.76
C LEU A 115 3.64 -14.92 8.88
N GLY A 116 3.50 -14.45 10.12
CA GLY A 116 3.23 -15.31 11.27
C GLY A 116 3.49 -14.62 12.60
N ASN A 117 3.46 -15.42 13.67
CA ASN A 117 3.69 -14.95 15.02
C ASN A 117 5.08 -15.37 15.53
N ALA A 118 5.82 -14.39 16.02
CA ALA A 118 7.05 -14.60 16.76
C ALA A 118 6.74 -14.66 18.26
N THR A 119 7.25 -15.69 18.92
CA THR A 119 7.12 -15.87 20.37
C THR A 119 8.50 -15.78 21.00
N LEU A 120 8.65 -14.85 21.92
CA LEU A 120 9.87 -14.71 22.71
C LEU A 120 9.82 -15.70 23.88
N VAL A 121 10.68 -16.69 23.85
CA VAL A 121 10.88 -17.65 24.92
C VAL A 121 12.08 -17.22 25.75
N VAL A 122 11.91 -17.10 27.03
CA VAL A 122 12.96 -16.68 27.95
C VAL A 122 13.27 -17.77 28.98
N THR A 123 14.53 -18.01 29.26
CA THR A 123 14.98 -18.90 30.31
C THR A 123 15.18 -18.11 31.60
N HIS A 124 14.40 -18.45 32.60
CA HIS A 124 14.55 -17.90 33.95
C HIS A 124 15.84 -18.43 34.62
N LYS A 125 16.31 -17.77 35.69
CA LYS A 125 17.50 -18.17 36.46
C LYS A 125 17.43 -19.60 37.02
N LEU A 126 16.24 -20.21 37.12
CA LEU A 126 16.01 -21.57 37.55
C LEU A 126 15.97 -22.59 36.38
N ASP A 127 16.50 -22.23 35.23
CA ASP A 127 16.52 -23.07 34.03
C ASP A 127 15.11 -23.51 33.57
N ARG A 128 14.10 -22.64 33.78
CA ARG A 128 12.75 -22.84 33.28
C ARG A 128 12.49 -21.91 32.10
N GLU A 129 12.01 -22.50 31.03
CA GLU A 129 11.54 -21.77 29.87
C GLU A 129 10.15 -21.20 30.15
N LEU A 130 9.96 -19.94 29.82
CA LEU A 130 8.74 -19.18 30.00
C LEU A 130 8.47 -18.34 28.74
N GLN A 131 7.20 -18.14 28.41
CA GLN A 131 6.83 -17.22 27.34
C GLN A 131 6.96 -15.78 27.83
N GLY A 132 7.93 -15.03 27.25
CA GLY A 132 8.21 -13.64 27.60
C GLY A 132 7.36 -12.62 26.85
N GLY A 133 6.71 -13.04 25.74
CA GLY A 133 5.87 -12.21 24.91
C GLY A 133 5.70 -12.78 23.51
N SER A 134 4.76 -12.22 22.74
CA SER A 134 4.58 -12.57 21.33
C SER A 134 4.17 -11.35 20.52
N PHE A 135 4.56 -11.32 19.23
CA PHE A 135 4.19 -10.29 18.27
C PHE A 135 4.14 -10.88 16.86
N SER A 136 3.34 -10.28 16.00
CA SER A 136 3.28 -10.69 14.60
C SER A 136 4.45 -10.10 13.79
N ILE A 137 4.88 -10.82 12.76
CA ILE A 137 5.81 -10.32 11.74
C ILE A 137 5.14 -10.51 10.39
N GLU A 138 5.03 -9.44 9.62
CA GLU A 138 4.41 -9.41 8.30
C GLU A 138 5.32 -8.71 7.29
N SER A 139 5.68 -9.43 6.25
CA SER A 139 6.34 -8.84 5.08
C SER A 139 5.31 -8.12 4.22
N LEU A 140 5.53 -6.83 3.98
CA LEU A 140 4.72 -6.05 3.06
C LEU A 140 5.09 -6.37 1.62
N ILE A 141 4.11 -6.29 0.73
CA ILE A 141 4.35 -6.46 -0.70
C ILE A 141 4.68 -5.11 -1.32
N ASP A 142 5.79 -5.06 -2.04
CA ASP A 142 6.13 -3.95 -2.93
C ASP A 142 5.48 -4.22 -4.29
N GLU A 143 4.33 -3.59 -4.52
CA GLU A 143 3.54 -3.79 -5.73
C GLU A 143 4.21 -3.10 -6.92
N ALA A 144 4.13 -3.72 -8.12
CA ALA A 144 4.60 -3.07 -9.34
C ALA A 144 3.80 -1.80 -9.65
N PRO A 145 4.40 -0.80 -10.32
CA PRO A 145 3.75 0.46 -10.65
C PRO A 145 2.43 0.28 -11.40
N ALA A 146 1.38 0.98 -10.98
CA ALA A 146 0.11 0.98 -11.71
C ALA A 146 0.09 2.10 -12.74
N VAL A 147 0.12 1.75 -14.04
CA VAL A 147 0.28 2.68 -15.17
C VAL A 147 -1.04 2.90 -15.88
N LYS A 148 -1.43 4.17 -16.06
CA LYS A 148 -2.66 4.54 -16.77
C LYS A 148 -2.40 5.65 -17.79
N ILE A 149 -2.78 5.43 -19.05
CA ILE A 149 -2.75 6.44 -20.08
C ILE A 149 -4.00 7.31 -19.96
N LEU A 150 -3.80 8.62 -19.84
CA LEU A 150 -4.85 9.63 -19.76
C LEU A 150 -5.25 10.14 -21.15
N SER A 151 -4.23 10.35 -22.02
CA SER A 151 -4.41 10.76 -23.41
C SER A 151 -3.47 9.96 -24.31
N PRO A 152 -3.92 9.49 -25.47
CA PRO A 152 -5.28 9.54 -25.99
C PRO A 152 -6.23 8.58 -25.26
N VAL A 153 -7.47 8.97 -25.12
CA VAL A 153 -8.52 8.15 -24.47
C VAL A 153 -8.87 6.93 -25.33
N GLN A 154 -8.81 7.09 -26.65
CA GLN A 154 -9.06 5.99 -27.60
C GLN A 154 -7.97 4.95 -27.54
N ARG A 155 -8.35 3.67 -27.59
CA ARG A 155 -7.44 2.54 -27.66
C ARG A 155 -7.19 2.04 -29.11
N GLU A 156 -7.81 2.67 -30.09
CA GLU A 156 -7.57 2.49 -31.54
C GLU A 156 -7.39 3.86 -32.18
N LEU A 157 -6.22 4.12 -32.75
CA LEU A 157 -5.88 5.38 -33.39
C LEU A 157 -5.65 5.16 -34.89
N LYS A 158 -6.29 5.99 -35.73
CA LYS A 158 -6.04 6.06 -37.18
C LYS A 158 -5.23 7.32 -37.46
N ILE A 159 -3.97 7.19 -37.77
CA ILE A 159 -3.02 8.28 -37.84
C ILE A 159 -2.18 8.26 -39.12
N ARG A 160 -1.64 9.39 -39.52
CA ARG A 160 -0.77 9.50 -40.67
C ARG A 160 0.64 9.01 -40.33
N PRO A 161 1.42 8.54 -41.34
CA PRO A 161 2.77 8.03 -41.12
C PRO A 161 3.79 9.12 -40.71
N ASP A 162 3.46 10.39 -40.90
CA ASP A 162 4.29 11.57 -40.56
C ASP A 162 3.84 12.27 -39.27
N ASP A 163 2.81 11.73 -38.59
CA ASP A 163 2.27 12.28 -37.36
C ASP A 163 3.12 11.88 -36.14
N GLN A 164 2.82 12.50 -34.99
CA GLN A 164 3.36 12.14 -33.70
C GLN A 164 2.23 11.66 -32.77
N ILE A 165 2.54 10.76 -31.89
CA ILE A 165 1.65 10.33 -30.80
C ILE A 165 2.20 10.93 -29.52
N VAL A 166 1.37 11.64 -28.78
CA VAL A 166 1.66 12.12 -27.43
C VAL A 166 0.85 11.28 -26.47
N LEU A 167 1.51 10.69 -25.47
CA LEU A 167 0.90 9.89 -24.42
C LEU A 167 1.03 10.64 -23.11
N ASP A 168 -0.07 11.22 -22.61
CA ASP A 168 -0.13 11.70 -21.23
C ASP A 168 -0.50 10.53 -20.32
N TYR A 169 0.22 10.33 -19.24
CA TYR A 169 -0.01 9.21 -18.36
C TYR A 169 0.26 9.52 -16.89
N GLU A 170 -0.38 8.76 -16.05
CA GLU A 170 -0.15 8.74 -14.60
C GLU A 170 0.37 7.36 -14.16
N VAL A 171 1.19 7.36 -13.14
CA VAL A 171 1.71 6.16 -12.51
C VAL A 171 1.49 6.28 -11.01
N LEU A 172 0.95 5.24 -10.39
CA LEU A 172 0.88 5.13 -8.94
C LEU A 172 2.01 4.24 -8.46
N GLU A 173 2.95 4.84 -7.71
CA GLU A 173 4.11 4.17 -7.16
C GLU A 173 4.56 4.88 -5.87
N LYS A 174 4.70 4.11 -4.78
CA LYS A 174 4.97 4.65 -3.43
C LYS A 174 6.44 4.94 -3.18
N ILE A 175 7.33 4.14 -3.77
CA ILE A 175 8.76 4.13 -3.46
C ILE A 175 9.52 4.91 -4.52
N GLY A 176 9.72 4.33 -5.68
CA GLY A 176 10.47 4.98 -6.74
C GLY A 176 10.43 4.24 -8.07
N LEU A 177 10.78 4.95 -9.12
CA LEU A 177 10.82 4.44 -10.49
C LEU A 177 12.27 4.41 -10.99
N SER A 178 12.60 3.40 -11.80
CA SER A 178 13.95 3.24 -12.40
C SER A 178 13.95 3.37 -13.91
N LYS A 179 12.86 3.02 -14.60
CA LYS A 179 12.80 2.98 -16.05
C LYS A 179 11.40 3.23 -16.60
N ALA A 180 11.34 3.96 -17.70
CA ALA A 180 10.13 4.13 -18.51
C ALA A 180 10.42 3.73 -19.95
N GLU A 181 9.59 2.88 -20.54
CA GLU A 181 9.71 2.39 -21.91
C GLU A 181 8.36 2.38 -22.62
N ILE A 182 8.38 2.59 -23.93
CA ILE A 182 7.25 2.29 -24.80
C ILE A 182 7.55 0.95 -25.49
N GLU A 183 6.77 -0.07 -25.19
CA GLU A 183 6.83 -1.35 -25.90
C GLU A 183 6.01 -1.31 -27.19
N ILE A 184 6.56 -1.87 -28.24
CA ILE A 184 5.95 -1.92 -29.57
C ILE A 184 5.80 -3.37 -30.03
N LYS A 185 4.57 -3.73 -30.42
CA LYS A 185 4.24 -5.05 -31.00
C LYS A 185 3.73 -4.93 -32.43
N VAL A 186 4.25 -5.79 -33.31
CA VAL A 186 3.76 -5.98 -34.67
C VAL A 186 3.41 -7.45 -34.87
N GLY A 187 2.20 -7.75 -35.35
CA GLY A 187 1.74 -9.14 -35.50
C GLY A 187 1.82 -9.97 -34.22
N GLY A 188 1.57 -9.37 -33.07
CA GLY A 188 1.61 -10.01 -31.76
C GLY A 188 3.00 -10.19 -31.14
N LYS A 189 4.09 -9.90 -31.84
CA LYS A 189 5.47 -10.02 -31.33
C LYS A 189 6.02 -8.65 -30.95
N LYS A 190 6.73 -8.57 -29.82
CA LYS A 190 7.50 -7.39 -29.42
C LYS A 190 8.65 -7.21 -30.41
N VAL A 191 8.71 -6.05 -31.08
CA VAL A 191 9.71 -5.74 -32.12
C VAL A 191 10.67 -4.63 -31.70
N ALA A 192 10.24 -3.76 -30.79
CA ALA A 192 11.07 -2.67 -30.31
C ALA A 192 10.64 -2.19 -28.92
N SER A 193 11.53 -1.49 -28.24
CA SER A 193 11.25 -0.64 -27.06
C SER A 193 11.92 0.70 -27.28
N LEU A 194 11.24 1.77 -26.88
CA LEU A 194 11.79 3.14 -26.83
C LEU A 194 11.94 3.55 -25.38
N ASN A 195 13.12 4.00 -25.00
CA ASN A 195 13.33 4.55 -23.66
C ASN A 195 12.75 5.96 -23.62
N GLU A 196 12.04 6.24 -22.55
CA GLU A 196 11.43 7.53 -22.26
C GLU A 196 12.03 8.12 -20.98
N LEU A 197 11.80 9.41 -20.77
CA LEU A 197 12.13 10.05 -19.49
C LEU A 197 11.21 9.51 -18.40
N LEU A 198 11.75 9.43 -17.20
CA LEU A 198 10.94 9.08 -16.04
C LEU A 198 9.87 10.15 -15.79
N PRO A 199 8.66 9.76 -15.41
CA PRO A 199 7.63 10.72 -15.02
C PRO A 199 8.04 11.49 -13.76
N GLU A 200 7.45 12.64 -13.54
CA GLU A 200 7.70 13.47 -12.37
C GLU A 200 6.77 13.10 -11.22
N ARG A 201 7.34 13.01 -10.02
CA ARG A 201 6.54 12.81 -8.81
C ARG A 201 5.75 14.06 -8.48
N LYS A 202 4.47 13.91 -8.13
CA LYS A 202 3.55 15.00 -7.77
C LYS A 202 3.08 14.90 -6.32
N PRO A 203 3.99 15.08 -5.34
CA PRO A 203 3.69 14.87 -3.92
C PRO A 203 2.63 15.85 -3.39
N ASP A 204 2.51 17.04 -3.98
CA ASP A 204 1.50 18.04 -3.62
C ASP A 204 0.06 17.59 -3.94
N LEU A 205 -0.11 16.68 -4.91
CA LEU A 205 -1.40 16.09 -5.27
C LEU A 205 -1.63 14.79 -4.49
N ARG A 206 -0.68 13.86 -4.61
CA ARG A 206 -0.67 12.56 -3.91
C ARG A 206 0.77 12.09 -3.75
N PRO A 207 1.15 11.53 -2.58
CA PRO A 207 2.53 11.12 -2.33
C PRO A 207 3.03 9.98 -3.24
N ASP A 208 2.12 9.19 -3.80
CA ASP A 208 2.35 8.04 -4.66
C ASP A 208 2.09 8.33 -6.15
N LEU A 209 1.73 9.57 -6.52
CA LEU A 209 1.39 9.94 -7.89
C LEU A 209 2.61 10.47 -8.65
N TRP A 210 2.78 9.96 -9.87
CA TRP A 210 3.75 10.42 -10.85
C TRP A 210 3.02 10.71 -12.16
N GLU A 211 3.37 11.80 -12.83
CA GLU A 211 2.80 12.19 -14.12
C GLU A 211 3.91 12.33 -15.14
N GLY A 212 3.63 11.91 -16.37
CA GLY A 212 4.57 11.97 -17.45
C GLY A 212 3.92 12.15 -18.82
N GLU A 213 4.74 12.59 -19.75
CA GLU A 213 4.41 12.70 -21.16
C GLU A 213 5.45 11.92 -21.96
N ALA A 214 5.00 11.11 -22.91
CA ALA A 214 5.89 10.39 -23.82
C ALA A 214 5.51 10.69 -25.27
N MET A 215 6.51 10.94 -26.12
CA MET A 215 6.32 11.34 -27.52
C MET A 215 6.90 10.34 -28.50
N ILE A 216 6.08 9.87 -29.44
CA ILE A 216 6.49 8.95 -30.50
C ILE A 216 6.38 9.64 -31.85
N TYR A 217 7.52 9.88 -32.50
CA TYR A 217 7.58 10.38 -33.86
C TYR A 217 7.50 9.22 -34.83
N LEU A 218 6.35 9.07 -35.55
CA LEU A 218 6.10 7.93 -36.42
C LEU A 218 7.06 7.88 -37.63
N GLY A 219 7.41 9.05 -38.19
CA GLY A 219 8.41 9.11 -39.25
C GLY A 219 9.76 8.49 -38.90
N ASN A 220 10.15 8.54 -37.61
CA ASN A 220 11.38 7.92 -37.09
C ASN A 220 11.18 6.45 -36.67
N LEU A 221 9.98 6.09 -36.24
CA LEU A 221 9.67 4.75 -35.74
C LEU A 221 9.39 3.76 -36.88
N LEU A 222 8.50 4.13 -37.81
CA LEU A 222 8.01 3.21 -38.86
C LEU A 222 9.12 2.51 -39.66
N PRO A 223 10.19 3.22 -40.10
CA PRO A 223 11.30 2.55 -40.80
C PRO A 223 11.99 1.49 -39.95
N LYS A 224 12.10 1.71 -38.62
CA LYS A 224 12.76 0.79 -37.69
C LYS A 224 11.98 -0.50 -37.45
N ILE A 225 10.66 -0.47 -37.65
CA ILE A 225 9.76 -1.61 -37.47
C ILE A 225 9.20 -2.17 -38.78
N ASN A 226 9.89 -1.92 -39.92
CA ASN A 226 9.54 -2.37 -41.25
C ASN A 226 8.20 -1.84 -41.79
N ASN A 227 7.83 -0.59 -41.48
CA ASN A 227 6.66 0.12 -41.98
C ASN A 227 5.35 -0.70 -41.95
N PRO A 228 4.93 -1.25 -40.80
CA PRO A 228 3.69 -1.99 -40.72
C PRO A 228 2.47 -1.09 -40.95
N ARG A 229 1.38 -1.68 -41.42
CA ARG A 229 0.10 -0.96 -41.54
C ARG A 229 -0.61 -0.80 -40.21
N GLU A 230 -0.32 -1.71 -39.30
CA GLU A 230 -0.86 -1.70 -37.93
C GLU A 230 0.18 -2.23 -36.94
N PHE A 231 0.17 -1.67 -35.74
CA PHE A 231 1.00 -2.09 -34.63
C PHE A 231 0.36 -1.65 -33.31
N LYS A 232 0.88 -2.16 -32.20
CA LYS A 232 0.40 -1.82 -30.85
C LYS A 232 1.52 -1.23 -30.03
N ILE A 233 1.18 -0.26 -29.20
CA ILE A 233 2.09 0.35 -28.25
C ILE A 233 1.50 0.26 -26.85
N ARG A 234 2.35 0.22 -25.83
CA ARG A 234 2.00 0.43 -24.43
C ARG A 234 3.18 1.00 -23.66
N LEU A 235 2.91 1.63 -22.53
CA LEU A 235 3.91 2.01 -21.56
C LEU A 235 4.26 0.82 -20.67
N ALA A 236 5.55 0.67 -20.38
CA ALA A 236 6.11 -0.25 -19.41
C ALA A 236 6.97 0.57 -18.45
N ILE A 237 6.60 0.61 -17.19
CA ILE A 237 7.27 1.40 -16.15
C ILE A 237 7.81 0.44 -15.10
N SER A 238 9.11 0.53 -14.82
CA SER A 238 9.76 -0.30 -13.81
C SER A 238 9.97 0.51 -12.53
N ASP A 239 9.72 -0.12 -11.40
CA ASP A 239 10.14 0.39 -10.10
C ASP A 239 11.68 0.32 -9.94
N ASN A 240 12.18 0.79 -8.81
CA ASN A 240 13.61 0.78 -8.49
C ASN A 240 14.00 -0.37 -7.53
N ARG A 241 13.11 -1.35 -7.30
CA ARG A 241 13.40 -2.52 -6.47
C ARG A 241 14.54 -3.33 -7.07
N PRO A 242 15.58 -3.68 -6.29
CA PRO A 242 16.74 -4.41 -6.79
C PRO A 242 16.44 -5.89 -7.06
N ALA A 243 17.28 -6.52 -7.88
CA ALA A 243 17.07 -7.89 -8.35
C ALA A 243 17.16 -8.95 -7.24
N ASP A 244 17.96 -8.72 -6.20
CA ASP A 244 18.06 -9.58 -5.02
C ASP A 244 16.82 -9.57 -4.12
N LEU A 245 15.95 -8.59 -4.31
CA LEU A 245 14.62 -8.51 -3.69
C LEU A 245 13.49 -8.78 -4.70
N GLU A 246 13.75 -9.59 -5.73
CA GLU A 246 12.79 -9.98 -6.77
C GLU A 246 12.30 -8.83 -7.66
N GLY A 247 13.09 -7.76 -7.75
CA GLY A 247 12.81 -6.62 -8.61
C GLY A 247 13.55 -6.64 -9.94
N PRO A 248 13.37 -5.60 -10.77
CA PRO A 248 12.33 -4.58 -10.63
C PRO A 248 10.94 -5.11 -10.99
N GLY A 249 9.92 -4.65 -10.28
CA GLY A 249 8.52 -4.83 -10.69
C GLY A 249 8.21 -3.98 -11.91
N VAL A 250 7.43 -4.50 -12.87
CA VAL A 250 7.09 -3.78 -14.09
C VAL A 250 5.58 -3.63 -14.22
N GLY A 251 5.14 -2.39 -14.20
CA GLY A 251 3.77 -2.01 -14.50
C GLY A 251 3.54 -1.74 -15.97
N TYR A 252 2.37 -2.10 -16.48
CA TYR A 252 2.03 -1.93 -17.88
C TYR A 252 0.72 -1.16 -18.03
N SER A 253 0.70 -0.23 -18.99
CA SER A 253 -0.57 0.34 -19.45
C SER A 253 -1.33 -0.64 -20.35
N GLU A 254 -2.58 -0.28 -20.65
CA GLU A 254 -3.31 -0.93 -21.73
C GLU A 254 -2.63 -0.72 -23.08
N TRP A 255 -2.88 -1.66 -24.02
CA TRP A 255 -2.40 -1.54 -25.40
C TRP A 255 -3.23 -0.53 -26.17
N ILE A 256 -2.54 0.36 -26.91
CA ILE A 256 -3.14 1.23 -27.94
C ILE A 256 -2.82 0.63 -29.31
N GLU A 257 -3.82 0.41 -30.11
CA GLU A 257 -3.71 -0.09 -31.48
C GLU A 257 -3.57 1.10 -32.45
N ILE A 258 -2.52 1.07 -33.26
CA ILE A 258 -2.20 2.13 -34.22
C ILE A 258 -2.43 1.59 -35.63
N LYS A 259 -3.29 2.26 -36.40
CA LYS A 259 -3.55 1.96 -37.81
C LYS A 259 -3.07 3.14 -38.69
N ILE A 260 -2.10 2.86 -39.55
CA ILE A 260 -1.52 3.86 -40.42
C ILE A 260 -2.45 4.12 -41.60
N ASN A 261 -2.91 5.37 -41.74
CA ASN A 261 -3.78 5.84 -42.81
C ASN A 261 -3.34 7.21 -43.30
N LYS A 262 -2.85 7.26 -44.55
CA LYS A 262 -2.40 8.53 -45.17
C LYS A 262 -3.50 9.60 -45.29
N GLY A 263 -4.77 9.20 -45.33
CA GLY A 263 -5.93 10.09 -45.41
C GLY A 263 -6.57 10.44 -44.07
N ALA A 264 -5.98 9.99 -42.93
CA ALA A 264 -6.52 10.34 -41.62
C ALA A 264 -6.39 11.83 -41.32
N SER A 265 -7.32 12.41 -40.56
CA SER A 265 -7.13 13.72 -39.95
C SER A 265 -6.02 13.65 -38.90
N SER A 266 -5.33 14.79 -38.65
CA SER A 266 -4.31 14.80 -37.60
C SER A 266 -4.88 14.39 -36.26
N LEU A 267 -4.06 13.74 -35.41
CA LEU A 267 -4.48 13.27 -34.09
C LEU A 267 -5.07 14.42 -33.26
N VAL A 268 -4.43 15.56 -33.23
CA VAL A 268 -4.90 16.79 -32.55
C VAL A 268 -6.34 17.15 -32.97
N ARG A 269 -6.64 17.04 -34.27
CA ARG A 269 -8.00 17.33 -34.75
C ARG A 269 -9.02 16.27 -34.38
N GLN A 270 -8.59 15.00 -34.28
CA GLN A 270 -9.43 13.91 -33.80
C GLN A 270 -9.77 14.12 -32.34
N GLU A 271 -8.80 14.38 -31.50
CA GLU A 271 -8.97 14.65 -30.06
C GLU A 271 -9.84 15.88 -29.80
N LEU A 272 -9.64 16.94 -30.55
CA LEU A 272 -10.49 18.14 -30.45
C LEU A 272 -11.95 17.82 -30.76
N ASN A 273 -12.19 17.04 -31.82
CA ASN A 273 -13.55 16.66 -32.23
C ASN A 273 -14.21 15.76 -31.17
N GLU A 274 -13.45 14.88 -30.53
CA GLU A 274 -13.96 14.04 -29.43
C GLU A 274 -14.30 14.84 -28.19
N LYS A 275 -13.37 15.67 -27.71
CA LYS A 275 -13.63 16.56 -26.58
C LYS A 275 -14.88 17.42 -26.85
N HIS A 276 -15.05 17.91 -28.07
CA HIS A 276 -16.24 18.63 -28.47
C HIS A 276 -17.52 17.75 -28.43
N SER A 277 -17.42 16.51 -28.91
CA SER A 277 -18.54 15.55 -28.86
C SER A 277 -18.94 15.18 -27.43
N ASP A 278 -17.96 14.92 -26.57
CA ASP A 278 -18.22 14.53 -25.17
C ASP A 278 -18.72 15.72 -24.34
N LEU A 279 -18.20 16.92 -24.59
CA LEU A 279 -18.74 18.13 -23.98
C LEU A 279 -20.21 18.33 -24.38
N LYS A 280 -20.52 18.15 -25.67
CA LYS A 280 -21.89 18.25 -26.18
C LYS A 280 -22.82 17.24 -25.51
N LYS A 281 -22.40 15.97 -25.39
CA LYS A 281 -23.19 14.92 -24.67
C LYS A 281 -23.40 15.26 -23.19
N THR A 282 -22.36 15.80 -22.54
CA THR A 282 -22.45 16.21 -21.13
C THR A 282 -23.43 17.35 -20.94
N ILE A 283 -23.39 18.35 -21.83
CA ILE A 283 -24.33 19.48 -21.82
C ILE A 283 -25.76 19.00 -22.11
N GLU A 284 -25.96 18.12 -23.10
CA GLU A 284 -27.27 17.55 -23.41
C GLU A 284 -27.85 16.77 -22.22
N LYS A 285 -27.00 16.00 -21.51
CA LYS A 285 -27.40 15.28 -20.28
C LYS A 285 -27.78 16.25 -19.17
N ALA A 286 -26.97 17.28 -18.94
CA ALA A 286 -27.25 18.31 -17.93
C ALA A 286 -28.59 19.04 -18.24
N ILE A 287 -28.84 19.39 -19.50
CA ILE A 287 -30.11 20.00 -19.93
C ILE A 287 -31.29 19.05 -19.64
N ALA A 288 -31.14 17.76 -19.96
CA ALA A 288 -32.20 16.76 -19.70
C ALA A 288 -32.45 16.60 -18.19
N ASP A 289 -31.42 16.61 -17.36
CA ASP A 289 -31.58 16.50 -15.91
C ASP A 289 -32.22 17.77 -15.31
N VAL A 290 -31.88 18.95 -15.79
CA VAL A 290 -32.56 20.22 -15.42
C VAL A 290 -34.01 20.20 -15.84
N GLN A 291 -34.35 19.70 -17.05
CA GLN A 291 -35.74 19.58 -17.51
C GLN A 291 -36.52 18.61 -16.62
N LYS A 292 -35.94 17.45 -16.25
CA LYS A 292 -36.54 16.49 -15.30
C LYS A 292 -36.77 17.10 -13.92
N ALA A 293 -35.78 17.83 -13.40
CA ALA A 293 -35.90 18.54 -12.13
C ALA A 293 -37.03 19.59 -12.18
N LYS A 294 -37.12 20.35 -13.28
CA LYS A 294 -38.17 21.35 -13.52
C LYS A 294 -39.56 20.72 -13.59
N ALA A 295 -39.72 19.56 -14.26
CA ALA A 295 -40.95 18.80 -14.31
C ALA A 295 -41.37 18.29 -12.93
N LYS A 296 -40.45 17.72 -12.14
CA LYS A 296 -40.68 17.30 -10.77
C LYS A 296 -41.12 18.45 -9.87
N MET A 297 -40.49 19.62 -10.01
CA MET A 297 -40.84 20.83 -9.28
C MET A 297 -42.23 21.33 -9.63
N HIS A 298 -42.63 21.31 -10.92
CA HIS A 298 -44.01 21.63 -11.33
C HIS A 298 -45.03 20.65 -10.75
N GLN A 299 -44.74 19.35 -10.73
CA GLN A 299 -45.62 18.34 -10.11
C GLN A 299 -45.72 18.55 -8.60
N ALA A 300 -44.62 18.81 -7.92
CA ALA A 300 -44.63 19.13 -6.48
C ALA A 300 -45.46 20.39 -6.21
N LYS A 301 -45.26 21.47 -6.97
CA LYS A 301 -46.03 22.71 -6.86
C LYS A 301 -47.53 22.50 -7.12
N ALA A 302 -47.89 21.61 -8.05
CA ALA A 302 -49.30 21.27 -8.31
C ALA A 302 -49.93 20.45 -7.16
N ARG A 303 -49.18 19.57 -6.51
CA ARG A 303 -49.60 18.83 -5.30
C ARG A 303 -49.78 19.78 -4.11
N LEU A 304 -48.85 20.69 -3.90
CA LEU A 304 -48.83 21.67 -2.81
C LEU A 304 -50.01 22.67 -2.90
N ARG A 305 -50.53 22.95 -4.10
CA ARG A 305 -51.75 23.78 -4.28
C ARG A 305 -53.04 23.07 -3.90
N LYS A 306 -53.00 21.74 -3.69
CA LYS A 306 -54.20 20.93 -3.32
C LYS A 306 -54.25 20.60 -1.83
N GLU A 307 -53.19 20.80 -1.09
CA GLU A 307 -53.15 20.57 0.37
C GLU A 307 -52.68 21.87 1.06
N GLU A 308 -53.28 22.21 2.21
CA GLU A 308 -52.79 23.32 3.06
C GLU A 308 -51.36 23.00 3.56
N VAL A 309 -50.37 23.71 3.05
CA VAL A 309 -48.98 23.41 3.27
C VAL A 309 -48.45 24.26 4.42
N PRO A 310 -47.71 23.68 5.40
CA PRO A 310 -46.98 24.45 6.41
C PRO A 310 -45.95 25.38 5.78
N GLU A 311 -45.83 26.59 6.33
CA GLU A 311 -44.95 27.68 5.86
C GLU A 311 -43.49 27.25 5.69
N GLN A 312 -42.98 26.31 6.53
CA GLN A 312 -41.67 25.71 6.47
C GLN A 312 -41.35 24.95 5.18
N ALA A 313 -42.35 24.33 4.55
CA ALA A 313 -42.16 23.62 3.27
C ALA A 313 -42.08 24.59 2.10
N LEU A 314 -42.69 25.76 2.19
CA LEU A 314 -42.56 26.84 1.20
C LEU A 314 -41.16 27.50 1.26
N GLU A 315 -40.59 27.68 2.46
CA GLU A 315 -39.25 28.20 2.64
C GLU A 315 -38.17 27.26 2.05
N ALA A 316 -38.26 25.95 2.35
CA ALA A 316 -37.38 24.93 1.80
C ALA A 316 -37.40 24.86 0.26
N MET A 317 -38.58 25.06 -0.36
CA MET A 317 -38.71 25.13 -1.82
C MET A 317 -38.13 26.41 -2.42
N ASN A 318 -38.19 27.52 -1.73
CA ASN A 318 -37.60 28.78 -2.18
C ASN A 318 -36.06 28.71 -2.06
N GLU A 319 -35.50 28.14 -1.00
CA GLU A 319 -34.05 27.86 -0.88
C GLU A 319 -33.54 26.94 -1.99
N ALA A 320 -34.26 25.88 -2.30
CA ALA A 320 -33.90 24.96 -3.39
C ALA A 320 -33.93 25.65 -4.78
N ARG A 321 -34.91 26.56 -4.97
CA ARG A 321 -35.02 27.37 -6.21
C ARG A 321 -33.83 28.32 -6.32
N ASP A 322 -33.45 28.99 -5.26
CA ASP A 322 -32.37 29.99 -5.26
C ASP A 322 -31.00 29.34 -5.43
N LYS A 323 -30.80 28.12 -4.87
CA LYS A 323 -29.62 27.28 -5.16
C LYS A 323 -29.55 26.83 -6.63
N LEU A 324 -30.69 26.51 -7.26
CA LEU A 324 -30.74 26.14 -8.69
C LEU A 324 -30.55 27.34 -9.65
N ALA A 325 -30.81 28.55 -9.19
CA ALA A 325 -30.62 29.75 -9.98
C ALA A 325 -29.18 30.32 -9.90
N ALA A 326 -28.37 29.79 -8.95
CA ALA A 326 -26.98 30.17 -8.75
C ALA A 326 -25.97 29.25 -9.48
N VAL A 327 -26.47 28.20 -10.18
CA VAL A 327 -25.71 27.29 -11.06
C VAL A 327 -25.98 27.69 -12.53
#